data_46798df225b6d6e28541fb92f17d897f
#
_entry.id   46798df225b6d6e28541fb92f17d897f
#
_cell.length_a   1.000
_cell.length_b   1.000
_cell.length_c   1.000
_cell.angle_alpha   90.00
_cell.angle_beta   90.00
_cell.angle_gamma   90.00
#
_symmetry.space_group_name_H-M   'P 1'
#
loop_
_entity.id
_entity.type
_entity.pdbx_description
1 polymer ?
#
loop_
_entity_poly.entity_id
_entity_poly.type
_entity_poly.pdbx_seq_one_letter_code
_entity_poly.pdbx_strand_id
1 'polypeptide(L)'
;GCPADITRRIAKHMDRSVETIRYTIKQFDSDNPTIAVFPDQSGPLNLEMKERVYADFSAGRSADSIAKRYGRTKTTVYRVINEVRANLIMELPLDFMDNAEFHRRAAEKRIVESEMPVPETKTRRTKPPAGLPRYLASLYEVALLTREQEQYLFRKYNFLKFQASRLRGKLDPTNAKSSEMDTIEQLYDDAVKIKNRIVQANLRLVVSIAKRHVAASEDFFQLVSDGNMSLIRAVEKFDYSRGNKFSTYSSWAIMKNFARTIPGAFKQRDRFRPTSEEVFLAKADQRTDRYLLESEQDLRKKQVSSILEILDDREQKIIVCRFGLDYSFEPQTLKEVGAQLGVTKERVRQIEARALNKLRSAAKDHNFDLPDSIFFELESGN
;
A
#
# COMPACT_ATOMS: atom_id res chain seq x y z
N GLY A 1 -29.11 -26.72 -21.70
CA GLY A 1 -30.13 -26.21 -22.59
C GLY A 1 -31.06 -25.22 -21.90
N CYS A 2 -31.76 -24.38 -22.63
CA CYS A 2 -32.71 -23.45 -22.02
C CYS A 2 -33.86 -24.24 -21.36
N PRO A 3 -34.28 -23.90 -20.12
CA PRO A 3 -35.37 -24.56 -19.40
C PRO A 3 -36.67 -24.71 -20.24
N ALA A 4 -36.98 -23.70 -21.07
CA ALA A 4 -38.12 -23.74 -21.98
C ALA A 4 -37.99 -24.83 -23.06
N ASP A 5 -36.76 -25.09 -23.53
CA ASP A 5 -36.52 -26.12 -24.55
C ASP A 5 -36.55 -27.53 -23.94
N ILE A 6 -36.04 -27.65 -22.72
CA ILE A 6 -36.11 -28.91 -21.96
C ILE A 6 -37.57 -29.25 -21.66
N THR A 7 -38.36 -28.28 -21.19
CA THR A 7 -39.79 -28.45 -20.90
C THR A 7 -40.57 -28.82 -22.17
N ARG A 8 -40.27 -28.23 -23.35
CA ARG A 8 -40.88 -28.57 -24.62
C ARG A 8 -40.55 -30.01 -25.08
N ARG A 9 -39.29 -30.42 -24.91
CA ARG A 9 -38.82 -31.79 -25.24
C ARG A 9 -39.51 -32.83 -24.36
N ILE A 10 -39.62 -32.56 -23.04
CA ILE A 10 -40.33 -33.44 -22.12
C ILE A 10 -41.81 -33.50 -22.48
N ALA A 11 -42.45 -32.37 -22.78
CA ALA A 11 -43.84 -32.28 -23.17
C ALA A 11 -44.12 -33.12 -24.42
N LYS A 12 -43.26 -33.03 -25.44
CA LYS A 12 -43.36 -33.83 -26.66
C LYS A 12 -43.17 -35.33 -26.42
N HIS A 13 -42.25 -35.70 -25.49
CA HIS A 13 -41.97 -37.10 -25.16
C HIS A 13 -43.10 -37.74 -24.35
N MET A 14 -43.75 -36.98 -23.49
CA MET A 14 -44.79 -37.46 -22.57
C MET A 14 -46.21 -37.27 -23.14
N ASP A 15 -46.34 -36.75 -24.36
CA ASP A 15 -47.62 -36.37 -25.00
C ASP A 15 -48.55 -35.55 -24.07
N ARG A 16 -47.93 -34.53 -23.46
CA ARG A 16 -48.62 -33.62 -22.53
C ARG A 16 -48.40 -32.18 -22.97
N SER A 17 -49.31 -31.30 -22.50
CA SER A 17 -49.14 -29.87 -22.79
C SER A 17 -47.91 -29.32 -22.10
N VAL A 18 -47.22 -28.36 -22.75
CA VAL A 18 -46.02 -27.69 -22.19
C VAL A 18 -46.32 -27.02 -20.87
N GLU A 19 -47.54 -26.51 -20.69
CA GLU A 19 -47.98 -25.86 -19.48
C GLU A 19 -48.13 -26.86 -18.32
N THR A 20 -48.69 -28.07 -18.59
CA THR A 20 -48.79 -29.14 -17.60
C THR A 20 -47.42 -29.57 -17.11
N ILE A 21 -46.46 -29.80 -18.01
CA ILE A 21 -45.09 -30.19 -17.66
C ILE A 21 -44.42 -29.06 -16.85
N ARG A 22 -44.59 -27.81 -17.26
CA ARG A 22 -44.03 -26.67 -16.52
C ARG A 22 -44.56 -26.57 -15.08
N TYR A 23 -45.87 -26.78 -14.93
CA TYR A 23 -46.51 -26.77 -13.62
C TYR A 23 -46.01 -27.93 -12.74
N THR A 24 -45.92 -29.14 -13.27
CA THR A 24 -45.48 -30.34 -12.57
C THR A 24 -43.99 -30.19 -12.12
N ILE A 25 -43.10 -29.70 -13.03
CA ILE A 25 -41.69 -29.45 -12.67
C ILE A 25 -41.61 -28.38 -11.60
N LYS A 26 -42.36 -27.28 -11.72
CA LYS A 26 -42.38 -26.23 -10.68
C LYS A 26 -42.83 -26.71 -9.33
N GLN A 27 -43.83 -27.57 -9.27
CA GLN A 27 -44.32 -28.17 -8.07
C GLN A 27 -43.28 -29.14 -7.48
N PHE A 28 -42.73 -29.99 -8.30
CA PHE A 28 -41.65 -30.91 -7.90
C PHE A 28 -40.44 -30.17 -7.33
N ASP A 29 -39.97 -29.11 -7.99
CA ASP A 29 -38.85 -28.30 -7.56
C ASP A 29 -39.15 -27.57 -6.22
N SER A 30 -40.43 -27.18 -6.00
CA SER A 30 -40.87 -26.60 -4.72
C SER A 30 -40.88 -27.61 -3.57
N ASP A 31 -41.31 -28.83 -3.86
CA ASP A 31 -41.44 -29.90 -2.87
C ASP A 31 -40.07 -30.56 -2.57
N ASN A 32 -39.13 -30.53 -3.52
CA ASN A 32 -37.82 -31.17 -3.44
C ASN A 32 -36.68 -30.24 -3.80
N PRO A 33 -36.33 -29.24 -2.97
CA PRO A 33 -35.35 -28.22 -3.30
C PRO A 33 -33.91 -28.78 -3.48
N THR A 34 -33.59 -29.92 -2.88
CA THR A 34 -32.24 -30.56 -2.97
C THR A 34 -31.99 -31.29 -4.27
N ILE A 35 -33.06 -31.76 -4.96
CA ILE A 35 -33.00 -32.49 -6.24
C ILE A 35 -33.83 -31.80 -7.33
N ALA A 36 -34.02 -30.49 -7.20
CA ALA A 36 -34.79 -29.69 -8.15
C ALA A 36 -34.24 -29.80 -9.56
N VAL A 37 -35.12 -29.98 -10.56
CA VAL A 37 -34.76 -30.05 -11.99
C VAL A 37 -34.23 -28.69 -12.48
N PHE A 38 -34.79 -27.62 -11.93
CA PHE A 38 -34.36 -26.25 -12.18
C PHE A 38 -34.19 -25.48 -10.86
N PRO A 39 -33.14 -25.78 -10.10
CA PRO A 39 -32.93 -25.21 -8.77
C PRO A 39 -32.91 -23.68 -8.78
N ASP A 40 -32.54 -23.09 -9.90
CA ASP A 40 -32.36 -21.64 -10.08
C ASP A 40 -33.64 -20.89 -10.50
N GLN A 41 -34.77 -21.58 -10.76
CA GLN A 41 -36.02 -20.95 -11.21
C GLN A 41 -37.02 -20.65 -10.10
N SER A 42 -36.93 -21.34 -8.97
CA SER A 42 -37.84 -21.19 -7.83
C SER A 42 -37.13 -20.46 -6.69
N GLY A 43 -37.62 -19.28 -6.33
CA GLY A 43 -37.10 -18.53 -5.21
C GLY A 43 -36.35 -17.24 -5.55
N PRO A 44 -35.90 -16.47 -4.56
CA PRO A 44 -35.07 -15.30 -4.78
C PRO A 44 -33.70 -15.70 -5.35
N LEU A 45 -33.17 -14.89 -6.26
CA LEU A 45 -31.83 -15.11 -6.82
C LEU A 45 -30.79 -15.01 -5.70
N ASN A 46 -29.95 -16.04 -5.57
CA ASN A 46 -28.80 -16.03 -4.66
C ASN A 46 -27.80 -14.96 -5.09
N LEU A 47 -26.95 -14.49 -4.17
CA LEU A 47 -25.94 -13.46 -4.43
C LEU A 47 -25.05 -13.82 -5.62
N GLU A 48 -24.52 -15.05 -5.66
CA GLU A 48 -23.69 -15.54 -6.73
C GLU A 48 -24.39 -15.50 -8.11
N MET A 49 -25.68 -15.81 -8.14
CA MET A 49 -26.48 -15.71 -9.38
C MET A 49 -26.70 -14.28 -9.82
N LYS A 50 -26.90 -13.35 -8.88
CA LYS A 50 -27.02 -11.92 -9.17
C LYS A 50 -25.73 -11.38 -9.79
N GLU A 51 -24.58 -11.77 -9.24
CA GLU A 51 -23.26 -11.42 -9.78
C GLU A 51 -23.04 -11.99 -11.19
N ARG A 52 -23.43 -13.25 -11.44
CA ARG A 52 -23.36 -13.87 -12.77
C ARG A 52 -24.28 -13.17 -13.79
N VAL A 53 -25.48 -12.77 -13.40
CA VAL A 53 -26.41 -11.99 -14.22
C VAL A 53 -25.76 -10.66 -14.61
N TYR A 54 -25.12 -9.99 -13.65
CA TYR A 54 -24.41 -8.74 -13.89
C TYR A 54 -23.19 -8.92 -14.78
N ALA A 55 -22.40 -9.98 -14.59
CA ALA A 55 -21.25 -10.31 -15.42
C ALA A 55 -21.66 -10.61 -16.87
N ASP A 56 -22.76 -11.36 -17.07
CA ASP A 56 -23.31 -11.61 -18.40
C ASP A 56 -23.77 -10.32 -19.11
N PHE A 57 -24.37 -9.40 -18.36
CA PHE A 57 -24.78 -8.08 -18.89
C PHE A 57 -23.57 -7.21 -19.24
N SER A 58 -22.56 -7.15 -18.36
CA SER A 58 -21.31 -6.42 -18.61
C SER A 58 -20.50 -6.97 -19.78
N ALA A 59 -20.65 -8.28 -20.08
CA ALA A 59 -20.07 -8.92 -21.25
C ALA A 59 -20.85 -8.60 -22.57
N GLY A 60 -21.86 -7.71 -22.52
CA GLY A 60 -22.63 -7.26 -23.69
C GLY A 60 -23.80 -8.16 -24.09
N ARG A 61 -24.19 -9.12 -23.23
CA ARG A 61 -25.39 -9.93 -23.51
C ARG A 61 -26.66 -9.11 -23.32
N SER A 62 -27.64 -9.28 -24.23
CA SER A 62 -28.91 -8.58 -24.11
C SER A 62 -29.71 -9.06 -22.88
N ALA A 63 -30.43 -8.14 -22.23
CA ALA A 63 -31.32 -8.47 -21.10
C ALA A 63 -32.36 -9.55 -21.46
N ASP A 64 -32.76 -9.66 -22.73
CA ASP A 64 -33.66 -10.71 -23.25
C ASP A 64 -33.01 -12.09 -23.16
N SER A 65 -31.76 -12.19 -23.60
CA SER A 65 -30.99 -13.45 -23.58
C SER A 65 -30.78 -13.91 -22.14
N ILE A 66 -30.41 -12.96 -21.26
CA ILE A 66 -30.22 -13.21 -19.84
C ILE A 66 -31.54 -13.65 -19.17
N ALA A 67 -32.63 -12.96 -19.43
CA ALA A 67 -33.95 -13.32 -18.91
C ALA A 67 -34.36 -14.74 -19.32
N LYS A 68 -34.14 -15.13 -20.58
CA LYS A 68 -34.37 -16.49 -21.05
C LYS A 68 -33.46 -17.53 -20.38
N ARG A 69 -32.19 -17.20 -20.22
CA ARG A 69 -31.19 -18.10 -19.64
C ARG A 69 -31.51 -18.42 -18.18
N TYR A 70 -31.86 -17.42 -17.38
CA TYR A 70 -32.15 -17.57 -15.95
C TYR A 70 -33.63 -17.78 -15.64
N GLY A 71 -34.50 -17.87 -16.65
CA GLY A 71 -35.94 -18.10 -16.45
C GLY A 71 -36.66 -16.97 -15.74
N ARG A 72 -36.19 -15.72 -15.89
CA ARG A 72 -36.69 -14.53 -15.22
C ARG A 72 -37.28 -13.52 -16.18
N THR A 73 -38.08 -12.58 -15.67
CA THR A 73 -38.57 -11.46 -16.48
C THR A 73 -37.48 -10.42 -16.69
N LYS A 74 -37.55 -9.67 -17.78
CA LYS A 74 -36.63 -8.54 -18.06
C LYS A 74 -36.60 -7.56 -16.89
N THR A 75 -37.75 -7.24 -16.30
CA THR A 75 -37.85 -6.33 -15.17
C THR A 75 -37.06 -6.84 -13.97
N THR A 76 -37.12 -8.15 -13.69
CA THR A 76 -36.31 -8.76 -12.63
C THR A 76 -34.82 -8.70 -12.94
N VAL A 77 -34.42 -8.94 -14.19
CA VAL A 77 -33.03 -8.85 -14.63
C VAL A 77 -32.50 -7.42 -14.42
N TYR A 78 -33.22 -6.40 -14.89
CA TYR A 78 -32.79 -5.01 -14.69
C TYR A 78 -32.75 -4.62 -13.21
N ARG A 79 -33.69 -5.09 -12.39
CA ARG A 79 -33.65 -4.84 -10.94
C ARG A 79 -32.40 -5.45 -10.32
N VAL A 80 -32.06 -6.69 -10.67
CA VAL A 80 -30.86 -7.36 -10.16
C VAL A 80 -29.58 -6.66 -10.64
N ILE A 81 -29.53 -6.25 -11.90
CA ILE A 81 -28.38 -5.48 -12.43
C ILE A 81 -28.22 -4.18 -11.64
N ASN A 82 -29.30 -3.44 -11.42
CA ASN A 82 -29.25 -2.19 -10.66
C ASN A 82 -28.84 -2.43 -9.20
N GLU A 83 -29.34 -3.49 -8.56
CA GLU A 83 -28.97 -3.85 -7.18
C GLU A 83 -27.48 -4.19 -7.06
N VAL A 84 -26.94 -5.04 -7.96
CA VAL A 84 -25.50 -5.38 -7.94
C VAL A 84 -24.65 -4.15 -8.25
N ARG A 85 -25.05 -3.34 -9.22
CA ARG A 85 -24.38 -2.11 -9.60
C ARG A 85 -24.36 -1.10 -8.43
N ALA A 86 -25.48 -0.95 -7.73
CA ALA A 86 -25.55 -0.10 -6.55
C ALA A 86 -24.60 -0.57 -5.45
N ASN A 87 -24.54 -1.88 -5.20
CA ASN A 87 -23.59 -2.45 -4.22
C ASN A 87 -22.13 -2.19 -4.61
N LEU A 88 -21.77 -2.36 -5.88
CA LEU A 88 -20.42 -2.03 -6.38
C LEU A 88 -20.08 -0.53 -6.19
N ILE A 89 -21.05 0.36 -6.42
CA ILE A 89 -20.89 1.80 -6.18
C ILE A 89 -20.67 2.10 -4.70
N MET A 90 -21.33 1.36 -3.80
CA MET A 90 -21.11 1.52 -2.36
C MET A 90 -19.70 1.14 -1.90
N GLU A 91 -19.05 0.22 -2.61
CA GLU A 91 -17.67 -0.23 -2.34
C GLU A 91 -16.59 0.65 -2.98
N LEU A 92 -16.94 1.60 -3.85
CA LEU A 92 -15.96 2.48 -4.51
C LEU A 92 -15.11 3.26 -3.48
N PRO A 93 -13.77 3.34 -3.69
CA PRO A 93 -12.86 4.08 -2.81
C PRO A 93 -13.00 5.60 -3.06
N LEU A 94 -13.99 6.21 -2.44
CA LEU A 94 -14.30 7.64 -2.59
C LEU A 94 -13.71 8.50 -1.45
N ASP A 95 -12.64 8.05 -0.80
CA ASP A 95 -11.92 8.86 0.19
C ASP A 95 -11.32 10.10 -0.49
N PHE A 96 -11.57 11.28 0.06
CA PHE A 96 -11.11 12.57 -0.47
C PHE A 96 -10.59 13.46 0.65
N MET A 97 -9.72 14.41 0.30
CA MET A 97 -9.31 15.48 1.21
C MET A 97 -10.35 16.60 1.13
N ASP A 98 -11.06 16.81 2.24
CA ASP A 98 -12.09 17.84 2.32
C ASP A 98 -11.50 19.25 2.31
N ASN A 99 -12.23 20.18 1.69
CA ASN A 99 -11.86 21.58 1.65
C ASN A 99 -13.12 22.45 1.77
N ALA A 100 -13.04 23.52 2.56
CA ALA A 100 -14.15 24.45 2.76
C ALA A 100 -14.68 25.07 1.44
N GLU A 101 -13.85 25.10 0.39
CA GLU A 101 -14.25 25.56 -0.95
C GLU A 101 -15.31 24.64 -1.59
N PHE A 102 -15.29 23.34 -1.32
CA PHE A 102 -16.19 22.34 -1.92
C PHE A 102 -17.66 22.54 -1.52
N HIS A 103 -17.89 23.11 -0.35
CA HIS A 103 -19.22 23.36 0.19
C HIS A 103 -19.87 24.65 -0.31
N ARG A 104 -19.15 25.45 -1.11
CA ARG A 104 -19.69 26.72 -1.66
C ARG A 104 -20.57 26.46 -2.87
N ARG A 105 -21.66 27.24 -3.03
CA ARG A 105 -22.63 27.07 -4.13
C ARG A 105 -22.02 27.18 -5.53
N ALA A 106 -20.94 27.91 -5.72
CA ALA A 106 -20.26 28.10 -7.00
C ALA A 106 -19.02 27.21 -7.18
N ALA A 107 -18.82 26.20 -6.30
CA ALA A 107 -17.63 25.34 -6.33
C ALA A 107 -17.50 24.58 -7.65
N GLU A 108 -18.60 24.03 -8.17
CA GLU A 108 -18.62 23.26 -9.40
C GLU A 108 -18.11 24.06 -10.59
N LYS A 109 -18.65 25.26 -10.83
CA LYS A 109 -18.20 26.14 -11.91
C LYS A 109 -16.73 26.53 -11.78
N ARG A 110 -16.28 26.82 -10.56
CA ARG A 110 -14.89 27.25 -10.30
C ARG A 110 -13.87 26.13 -10.40
N ILE A 111 -14.27 24.88 -10.15
CA ILE A 111 -13.33 23.76 -10.06
C ILE A 111 -13.41 22.87 -11.30
N VAL A 112 -14.62 22.56 -11.79
CA VAL A 112 -14.81 21.63 -12.91
C VAL A 112 -14.71 22.34 -14.25
N GLU A 113 -15.38 23.50 -14.39
CA GLU A 113 -15.43 24.27 -15.64
C GLU A 113 -14.20 25.17 -15.85
N SER A 114 -13.36 25.39 -14.80
CA SER A 114 -12.15 26.18 -14.95
C SER A 114 -11.14 25.48 -15.87
N GLU A 115 -10.49 26.27 -16.71
CA GLU A 115 -9.41 25.74 -17.56
C GLU A 115 -8.14 25.50 -16.75
N MET A 116 -7.38 24.50 -17.17
CA MET A 116 -6.10 24.21 -16.54
C MET A 116 -5.11 25.36 -16.79
N PRO A 117 -4.39 25.85 -15.77
CA PRO A 117 -3.42 26.92 -15.93
C PRO A 117 -2.38 26.59 -17.01
N VAL A 118 -2.22 27.51 -17.96
CA VAL A 118 -1.19 27.38 -18.99
C VAL A 118 0.14 27.82 -18.39
N PRO A 119 1.22 27.03 -18.51
CA PRO A 119 2.51 27.43 -17.98
C PRO A 119 3.04 28.65 -18.74
N GLU A 120 3.42 29.70 -18.02
CA GLU A 120 3.99 30.93 -18.59
C GLU A 120 5.29 30.66 -19.38
N THR A 121 6.05 29.68 -18.95
CA THR A 121 7.26 29.23 -19.64
C THR A 121 6.99 27.87 -20.30
N LYS A 122 7.21 27.82 -21.64
CA LYS A 122 7.18 26.56 -22.37
C LYS A 122 8.18 25.59 -21.72
N THR A 123 7.69 24.62 -20.98
CA THR A 123 8.53 23.53 -20.42
C THR A 123 9.27 22.89 -21.58
N ARG A 124 10.59 23.02 -21.60
CA ARG A 124 11.43 22.36 -22.60
C ARG A 124 11.16 20.85 -22.54
N ARG A 125 10.67 20.30 -23.65
CA ARG A 125 10.57 18.84 -23.79
C ARG A 125 12.00 18.31 -23.74
N THR A 126 12.33 17.65 -22.64
CA THR A 126 13.65 17.02 -22.48
C THR A 126 13.66 15.80 -23.38
N LYS A 127 14.56 15.77 -24.38
CA LYS A 127 14.75 14.59 -25.24
C LYS A 127 15.21 13.42 -24.37
N PRO A 128 14.69 12.21 -24.59
CA PRO A 128 15.18 11.04 -23.88
C PRO A 128 16.67 10.81 -24.22
N PRO A 129 17.52 10.45 -23.25
CA PRO A 129 18.88 10.01 -23.53
C PRO A 129 18.90 8.84 -24.50
N ALA A 130 19.93 8.76 -25.34
CA ALA A 130 20.10 7.65 -26.27
C ALA A 130 20.33 6.33 -25.50
N GLY A 131 19.77 5.24 -26.02
CA GLY A 131 19.96 3.89 -25.44
C GLY A 131 19.02 3.52 -24.28
N LEU A 132 18.00 4.34 -23.98
CA LEU A 132 17.00 3.96 -22.97
C LEU A 132 16.03 2.89 -23.49
N PRO A 133 15.62 1.93 -22.63
CA PRO A 133 14.50 1.03 -22.92
C PRO A 133 13.25 1.80 -23.31
N ARG A 134 12.43 1.23 -24.19
CA ARG A 134 11.21 1.89 -24.73
C ARG A 134 10.30 2.45 -23.65
N TYR A 135 10.09 1.68 -22.57
CA TYR A 135 9.30 2.14 -21.42
C TYR A 135 9.85 3.42 -20.79
N LEU A 136 11.16 3.48 -20.54
CA LEU A 136 11.77 4.67 -19.94
C LEU A 136 11.76 5.86 -20.90
N ALA A 137 11.90 5.62 -22.20
CA ALA A 137 11.82 6.67 -23.23
C ALA A 137 10.43 7.29 -23.30
N SER A 138 9.35 6.50 -23.23
CA SER A 138 7.97 7.00 -23.26
C SER A 138 7.63 7.93 -22.09
N LEU A 139 8.30 7.80 -20.94
CA LEU A 139 8.09 8.70 -19.80
C LEU A 139 8.54 10.15 -20.09
N TYR A 140 9.38 10.35 -21.08
CA TYR A 140 9.82 11.70 -21.49
C TYR A 140 8.83 12.40 -22.41
N GLU A 141 7.86 11.68 -22.98
CA GLU A 141 6.80 12.25 -23.80
C GLU A 141 5.79 13.03 -22.97
N VAL A 142 5.62 12.64 -21.71
CA VAL A 142 4.68 13.27 -20.78
C VAL A 142 5.31 14.56 -20.22
N ALA A 143 4.60 15.67 -20.36
CA ALA A 143 5.04 16.96 -19.83
C ALA A 143 4.99 16.96 -18.29
N LEU A 144 5.99 17.58 -17.66
CA LEU A 144 5.98 17.80 -16.20
C LEU A 144 4.93 18.85 -15.85
N LEU A 145 4.27 18.66 -14.72
CA LEU A 145 3.28 19.61 -14.18
C LEU A 145 3.97 20.77 -13.45
N THR A 146 3.44 21.98 -13.62
CA THR A 146 3.79 23.10 -12.76
C THR A 146 3.07 22.99 -11.42
N ARG A 147 3.52 23.76 -10.41
CA ARG A 147 2.88 23.78 -9.08
C ARG A 147 1.39 24.14 -9.15
N GLU A 148 1.03 25.09 -10.00
CA GLU A 148 -0.34 25.53 -10.20
C GLU A 148 -1.19 24.46 -10.87
N GLN A 149 -0.62 23.76 -11.85
CA GLN A 149 -1.26 22.61 -12.49
C GLN A 149 -1.45 21.44 -11.54
N GLU A 150 -0.46 21.17 -10.68
CA GLU A 150 -0.60 20.16 -9.62
C GLU A 150 -1.76 20.51 -8.69
N GLN A 151 -1.79 21.73 -8.15
CA GLN A 151 -2.87 22.18 -7.27
C GLN A 151 -4.25 22.12 -7.93
N TYR A 152 -4.33 22.55 -9.20
CA TYR A 152 -5.56 22.47 -9.98
C TYR A 152 -6.05 21.03 -10.13
N LEU A 153 -5.18 20.10 -10.52
CA LEU A 153 -5.54 18.70 -10.73
C LEU A 153 -5.93 18.01 -9.42
N PHE A 154 -5.18 18.23 -8.32
CA PHE A 154 -5.53 17.66 -7.01
C PHE A 154 -6.85 18.21 -6.47
N ARG A 155 -7.10 19.52 -6.65
CA ARG A 155 -8.36 20.15 -6.26
C ARG A 155 -9.52 19.55 -7.04
N LYS A 156 -9.41 19.43 -8.36
CA LYS A 156 -10.42 18.83 -9.23
C LYS A 156 -10.66 17.36 -8.91
N TYR A 157 -9.60 16.58 -8.69
CA TYR A 157 -9.66 15.17 -8.30
C TYR A 157 -10.46 14.96 -7.01
N ASN A 158 -10.13 15.69 -5.95
CA ASN A 158 -10.81 15.59 -4.66
C ASN A 158 -12.25 16.10 -4.73
N PHE A 159 -12.52 17.14 -5.50
CA PHE A 159 -13.87 17.68 -5.69
C PHE A 159 -14.80 16.66 -6.40
N LEU A 160 -14.33 16.00 -7.45
CA LEU A 160 -15.12 14.97 -8.13
C LEU A 160 -15.45 13.81 -7.18
N LYS A 161 -14.49 13.36 -6.38
CA LYS A 161 -14.72 12.34 -5.36
C LYS A 161 -15.68 12.80 -4.27
N PHE A 162 -15.59 14.07 -3.83
CA PHE A 162 -16.54 14.68 -2.92
C PHE A 162 -17.96 14.65 -3.49
N GLN A 163 -18.15 15.07 -4.76
CA GLN A 163 -19.46 15.02 -5.41
C GLN A 163 -20.00 13.60 -5.51
N ALA A 164 -19.17 12.63 -5.96
CA ALA A 164 -19.54 11.22 -6.05
C ALA A 164 -19.90 10.65 -4.67
N SER A 165 -19.14 10.96 -3.62
CA SER A 165 -19.41 10.53 -2.25
C SER A 165 -20.73 11.11 -1.72
N ARG A 166 -21.01 12.38 -2.01
CA ARG A 166 -22.28 13.03 -1.62
C ARG A 166 -23.49 12.42 -2.32
N LEU A 167 -23.36 12.06 -3.60
CA LEU A 167 -24.42 11.38 -4.34
C LEU A 167 -24.60 9.94 -3.85
N ARG A 168 -23.50 9.21 -3.61
CA ARG A 168 -23.53 7.86 -3.02
C ARG A 168 -24.24 7.82 -1.67
N GLY A 169 -24.01 8.83 -0.81
CA GLY A 169 -24.67 8.92 0.48
C GLY A 169 -26.20 9.14 0.42
N LYS A 170 -26.74 9.50 -0.76
CA LYS A 170 -28.18 9.63 -1.01
C LYS A 170 -28.77 8.43 -1.75
N LEU A 171 -27.92 7.54 -2.25
CA LEU A 171 -28.34 6.39 -3.03
C LEU A 171 -28.92 5.31 -2.11
N ASP A 172 -30.14 4.86 -2.39
CA ASP A 172 -30.73 3.69 -1.76
C ASP A 172 -30.45 2.46 -2.63
N PRO A 173 -29.64 1.48 -2.17
CA PRO A 173 -29.29 0.29 -2.95
C PRO A 173 -30.50 -0.53 -3.42
N THR A 174 -31.62 -0.45 -2.68
CA THR A 174 -32.83 -1.23 -3.02
C THR A 174 -33.67 -0.61 -4.13
N ASN A 175 -33.57 0.71 -4.31
CA ASN A 175 -34.39 1.47 -5.27
C ASN A 175 -33.55 2.48 -6.07
N ALA A 176 -32.31 2.13 -6.38
CA ALA A 176 -31.38 2.99 -7.09
C ALA A 176 -31.82 3.24 -8.53
N LYS A 177 -31.86 4.52 -8.94
CA LYS A 177 -32.14 4.91 -10.32
C LYS A 177 -30.86 4.78 -11.15
N SER A 178 -30.98 4.20 -12.35
CA SER A 178 -29.84 4.05 -13.26
C SER A 178 -29.14 5.38 -13.54
N SER A 179 -29.87 6.46 -13.74
CA SER A 179 -29.32 7.79 -14.03
C SER A 179 -28.45 8.35 -12.88
N GLU A 180 -28.83 8.07 -11.64
CA GLU A 180 -28.02 8.50 -10.48
C GLU A 180 -26.73 7.69 -10.37
N MET A 181 -26.80 6.39 -10.65
CA MET A 181 -25.63 5.50 -10.72
C MET A 181 -24.69 5.90 -11.86
N ASP A 182 -25.24 6.16 -13.06
CA ASP A 182 -24.46 6.64 -14.21
C ASP A 182 -23.68 7.93 -13.89
N THR A 183 -24.32 8.85 -13.17
CA THR A 183 -23.66 10.10 -12.75
C THR A 183 -22.51 9.83 -11.76
N ILE A 184 -22.69 8.95 -10.78
CA ILE A 184 -21.65 8.63 -9.80
C ILE A 184 -20.46 7.95 -10.50
N GLU A 185 -20.72 6.99 -11.38
CA GLU A 185 -19.68 6.29 -12.13
C GLU A 185 -18.92 7.24 -13.05
N GLN A 186 -19.60 8.14 -13.74
CA GLN A 186 -18.95 9.15 -14.57
C GLN A 186 -18.04 10.08 -13.78
N LEU A 187 -18.49 10.56 -12.62
CA LEU A 187 -17.67 11.39 -11.73
C LEU A 187 -16.43 10.63 -11.23
N TYR A 188 -16.61 9.35 -10.92
CA TYR A 188 -15.50 8.49 -10.49
C TYR A 188 -14.51 8.23 -11.63
N ASP A 189 -14.98 7.93 -12.83
CA ASP A 189 -14.14 7.74 -14.01
C ASP A 189 -13.34 9.01 -14.35
N ASP A 190 -13.95 10.16 -14.24
CA ASP A 190 -13.27 11.43 -14.48
C ASP A 190 -12.23 11.71 -13.37
N ALA A 191 -12.52 11.36 -12.13
CA ALA A 191 -11.53 11.40 -11.06
C ALA A 191 -10.36 10.45 -11.33
N VAL A 192 -10.61 9.23 -11.80
CA VAL A 192 -9.57 8.25 -12.17
C VAL A 192 -8.72 8.76 -13.34
N LYS A 193 -9.31 9.39 -14.36
CA LYS A 193 -8.55 10.02 -15.47
C LYS A 193 -7.59 11.09 -14.95
N ILE A 194 -8.04 11.94 -14.02
CA ILE A 194 -7.19 12.97 -13.42
C ILE A 194 -6.09 12.32 -12.56
N LYS A 195 -6.41 11.33 -11.73
CA LYS A 195 -5.44 10.55 -10.97
C LYS A 195 -4.35 9.98 -11.88
N ASN A 196 -4.75 9.33 -12.97
CA ASN A 196 -3.81 8.75 -13.93
C ASN A 196 -2.92 9.81 -14.57
N ARG A 197 -3.44 10.99 -14.89
CA ARG A 197 -2.65 12.12 -15.40
C ARG A 197 -1.62 12.60 -14.40
N ILE A 198 -1.97 12.72 -13.12
CA ILE A 198 -1.04 13.10 -12.04
C ILE A 198 0.06 12.03 -11.90
N VAL A 199 -0.32 10.75 -11.86
CA VAL A 199 0.64 9.64 -11.77
C VAL A 199 1.60 9.65 -12.95
N GLN A 200 1.09 9.71 -14.19
CA GLN A 200 1.91 9.70 -15.41
C GLN A 200 2.95 10.83 -15.44
N ALA A 201 2.54 12.04 -15.04
CA ALA A 201 3.46 13.18 -14.98
C ALA A 201 4.60 13.01 -13.95
N ASN A 202 4.42 12.12 -12.95
CA ASN A 202 5.36 11.90 -11.86
C ASN A 202 6.12 10.56 -11.94
N LEU A 203 5.90 9.72 -12.96
CA LEU A 203 6.62 8.44 -13.10
C LEU A 203 8.13 8.62 -13.22
N ARG A 204 8.60 9.71 -13.85
CA ARG A 204 10.03 10.03 -13.96
C ARG A 204 10.68 10.21 -12.58
N LEU A 205 9.95 10.72 -11.60
CA LEU A 205 10.42 10.86 -10.24
C LEU A 205 10.71 9.49 -9.62
N VAL A 206 9.81 8.51 -9.81
CA VAL A 206 10.00 7.13 -9.35
C VAL A 206 11.29 6.54 -9.92
N VAL A 207 11.47 6.65 -11.24
CA VAL A 207 12.68 6.17 -11.95
C VAL A 207 13.94 6.82 -11.38
N SER A 208 13.91 8.13 -11.14
CA SER A 208 15.04 8.87 -10.56
C SER A 208 15.40 8.39 -9.15
N ILE A 209 14.39 8.08 -8.32
CA ILE A 209 14.60 7.57 -6.97
C ILE A 209 15.10 6.12 -7.03
N ALA A 210 14.46 5.26 -7.83
CA ALA A 210 14.84 3.86 -7.99
C ALA A 210 16.31 3.74 -8.44
N LYS A 211 16.74 4.55 -9.41
CA LYS A 211 18.14 4.57 -9.88
C LYS A 211 19.16 4.83 -8.76
N ARG A 212 18.81 5.61 -7.75
CA ARG A 212 19.70 5.91 -6.61
C ARG A 212 19.74 4.81 -5.55
N HIS A 213 18.73 3.94 -5.53
CA HIS A 213 18.57 2.89 -4.51
C HIS A 213 18.84 1.48 -5.06
N VAL A 214 19.12 1.36 -6.37
CA VAL A 214 19.50 0.08 -6.97
C VAL A 214 20.89 -0.31 -6.48
N ALA A 215 20.97 -1.41 -5.75
CA ALA A 215 22.21 -2.11 -5.48
C ALA A 215 22.53 -3.08 -6.65
N ALA A 216 23.80 -3.47 -6.80
CA ALA A 216 24.28 -4.30 -7.92
C ALA A 216 23.52 -5.66 -8.07
N SER A 217 22.79 -6.09 -7.05
CA SER A 217 22.06 -7.37 -7.01
C SER A 217 20.54 -7.24 -7.13
N GLU A 218 20.00 -6.02 -7.29
CA GLU A 218 18.55 -5.79 -7.31
C GLU A 218 18.01 -5.60 -8.73
N ASP A 219 16.76 -6.07 -8.94
CA ASP A 219 16.03 -5.80 -10.18
C ASP A 219 15.50 -4.36 -10.17
N PHE A 220 16.08 -3.52 -11.01
CA PHE A 220 15.67 -2.14 -11.21
C PHE A 220 14.18 -1.99 -11.54
N PHE A 221 13.62 -2.88 -12.38
CA PHE A 221 12.23 -2.80 -12.79
C PHE A 221 11.27 -3.19 -11.66
N GLN A 222 11.70 -4.10 -10.78
CA GLN A 222 10.94 -4.42 -9.58
C GLN A 222 10.84 -3.20 -8.64
N LEU A 223 11.95 -2.51 -8.40
CA LEU A 223 11.95 -1.27 -7.62
C LEU A 223 11.08 -0.17 -8.26
N VAL A 224 11.13 -0.02 -9.59
CA VAL A 224 10.26 0.91 -10.31
C VAL A 224 8.78 0.54 -10.11
N SER A 225 8.43 -0.75 -10.18
CA SER A 225 7.07 -1.23 -9.94
C SER A 225 6.58 -0.91 -8.53
N ASP A 226 7.39 -1.23 -7.51
CA ASP A 226 7.08 -0.95 -6.10
C ASP A 226 6.98 0.56 -5.83
N GLY A 227 7.83 1.34 -6.46
CA GLY A 227 7.80 2.80 -6.43
C GLY A 227 6.54 3.37 -7.08
N ASN A 228 6.09 2.81 -8.22
CA ASN A 228 4.85 3.21 -8.87
C ASN A 228 3.63 2.94 -8.00
N MET A 229 3.58 1.79 -7.32
CA MET A 229 2.50 1.50 -6.36
C MET A 229 2.50 2.49 -5.19
N SER A 230 3.68 2.89 -4.73
CA SER A 230 3.81 3.90 -3.67
C SER A 230 3.39 5.29 -4.15
N LEU A 231 3.71 5.65 -5.39
CA LEU A 231 3.28 6.90 -6.03
C LEU A 231 1.74 6.96 -6.13
N ILE A 232 1.09 5.88 -6.60
CA ILE A 232 -0.37 5.80 -6.71
C ILE A 232 -1.03 6.03 -5.34
N ARG A 233 -0.53 5.37 -4.29
CA ARG A 233 -1.01 5.57 -2.91
C ARG A 233 -0.72 6.99 -2.40
N ALA A 234 0.40 7.59 -2.80
CA ALA A 234 0.75 8.95 -2.43
C ALA A 234 -0.24 9.96 -3.03
N VAL A 235 -0.68 9.78 -4.29
CA VAL A 235 -1.70 10.63 -4.92
C VAL A 235 -3.02 10.61 -4.14
N GLU A 236 -3.43 9.47 -3.61
CA GLU A 236 -4.66 9.33 -2.85
C GLU A 236 -4.62 10.03 -1.48
N LYS A 237 -3.43 10.10 -0.87
CA LYS A 237 -3.24 10.61 0.49
C LYS A 237 -2.67 12.02 0.55
N PHE A 238 -2.34 12.62 -0.59
CA PHE A 238 -1.72 13.93 -0.62
C PHE A 238 -2.71 15.05 -0.33
N ASP A 239 -2.40 15.84 0.69
CA ASP A 239 -3.15 17.04 1.04
C ASP A 239 -2.53 18.27 0.36
N TYR A 240 -3.16 18.71 -0.73
CA TYR A 240 -2.73 19.87 -1.51
C TYR A 240 -2.93 21.21 -0.80
N SER A 241 -3.79 21.26 0.24
CA SER A 241 -4.10 22.49 0.98
C SER A 241 -2.93 22.99 1.84
N ARG A 242 -2.02 22.08 2.21
CA ARG A 242 -0.81 22.38 3.01
C ARG A 242 0.26 23.17 2.25
N GLY A 243 0.09 23.44 0.97
CA GLY A 243 1.02 24.24 0.16
C GLY A 243 2.35 23.53 -0.18
N ASN A 244 2.56 22.29 0.22
CA ASN A 244 3.74 21.50 -0.13
C ASN A 244 3.71 21.07 -1.60
N LYS A 245 4.89 20.85 -2.21
CA LYS A 245 4.98 20.24 -3.54
C LYS A 245 4.68 18.75 -3.45
N PHE A 246 3.92 18.23 -4.42
CA PHE A 246 3.63 16.80 -4.47
C PHE A 246 4.91 15.94 -4.61
N SER A 247 5.89 16.42 -5.39
CA SER A 247 7.17 15.73 -5.55
C SER A 247 7.91 15.48 -4.23
N THR A 248 7.85 16.41 -3.27
CA THR A 248 8.47 16.24 -1.94
C THR A 248 7.78 15.14 -1.14
N TYR A 249 6.45 15.17 -1.10
CA TYR A 249 5.66 14.17 -0.39
C TYR A 249 5.81 12.76 -1.00
N SER A 250 5.70 12.67 -2.33
CA SER A 250 5.80 11.39 -3.05
C SER A 250 7.20 10.80 -2.96
N SER A 251 8.26 11.63 -3.01
CA SER A 251 9.64 11.16 -2.80
C SER A 251 9.81 10.49 -1.45
N TRP A 252 9.30 11.12 -0.38
CA TRP A 252 9.35 10.55 0.95
C TRP A 252 8.55 9.24 1.05
N ALA A 253 7.36 9.18 0.46
CA ALA A 253 6.53 7.97 0.44
C ALA A 253 7.21 6.80 -0.28
N ILE A 254 7.86 7.07 -1.43
CA ILE A 254 8.60 6.07 -2.21
C ILE A 254 9.82 5.58 -1.44
N MET A 255 10.64 6.49 -0.89
CA MET A 255 11.83 6.13 -0.09
C MET A 255 11.45 5.31 1.15
N LYS A 256 10.38 5.67 1.86
CA LYS A 256 9.86 4.90 2.99
C LYS A 256 9.43 3.49 2.59
N ASN A 257 8.87 3.32 1.39
CA ASN A 257 8.53 1.99 0.89
C ASN A 257 9.79 1.19 0.59
N PHE A 258 10.77 1.77 -0.11
CA PHE A 258 12.04 1.11 -0.42
C PHE A 258 12.80 0.68 0.83
N ALA A 259 12.84 1.51 1.87
CA ALA A 259 13.43 1.16 3.16
C ALA A 259 12.78 -0.08 3.83
N ARG A 260 11.55 -0.43 3.46
CA ARG A 260 10.87 -1.63 3.97
C ARG A 260 11.03 -2.84 3.06
N THR A 261 10.99 -2.64 1.73
CA THR A 261 10.99 -3.74 0.74
C THR A 261 12.39 -4.26 0.47
N ILE A 262 13.38 -3.38 0.36
CA ILE A 262 14.78 -3.75 0.04
C ILE A 262 15.37 -4.75 1.04
N PRO A 263 15.34 -4.52 2.37
CA PRO A 263 15.90 -5.48 3.33
C PRO A 263 15.17 -6.84 3.31
N GLY A 264 13.86 -6.83 3.03
CA GLY A 264 13.07 -8.06 2.88
C GLY A 264 13.48 -8.88 1.67
N ALA A 265 13.69 -8.23 0.53
CA ALA A 265 14.13 -8.87 -0.71
C ALA A 265 15.54 -9.48 -0.57
N PHE A 266 16.46 -8.79 0.11
CA PHE A 266 17.79 -9.34 0.43
C PHE A 266 17.70 -10.60 1.28
N LYS A 267 16.94 -10.56 2.40
CA LYS A 267 16.76 -11.73 3.28
C LYS A 267 16.14 -12.92 2.53
N GLN A 268 15.19 -12.67 1.63
CA GLN A 268 14.56 -13.72 0.84
C GLN A 268 15.53 -14.32 -0.17
N ARG A 269 16.30 -13.47 -0.88
CA ARG A 269 17.31 -13.94 -1.84
C ARG A 269 18.43 -14.74 -1.17
N ASP A 270 18.91 -14.31 0.00
CA ASP A 270 19.94 -15.04 0.75
C ASP A 270 19.44 -16.42 1.21
N ARG A 271 18.15 -16.57 1.50
CA ARG A 271 17.54 -17.89 1.82
C ARG A 271 17.42 -18.81 0.60
N PHE A 272 17.25 -18.23 -0.59
CA PHE A 272 17.05 -18.99 -1.84
C PHE A 272 18.28 -18.97 -2.76
N ARG A 273 19.45 -18.55 -2.27
CA ARG A 273 20.69 -18.78 -3.03
C ARG A 273 20.87 -20.29 -3.19
N PRO A 274 20.86 -20.83 -4.44
CA PRO A 274 21.25 -22.20 -4.65
C PRO A 274 22.72 -22.31 -4.25
N THR A 275 22.97 -22.90 -3.12
CA THR A 275 24.33 -23.18 -2.66
C THR A 275 24.84 -24.29 -3.57
N SER A 276 25.89 -24.02 -4.37
CA SER A 276 26.53 -25.06 -5.15
C SER A 276 26.93 -26.20 -4.20
N GLU A 277 26.84 -27.43 -4.67
CA GLU A 277 27.14 -28.63 -3.90
C GLU A 277 28.54 -28.58 -3.24
N GLU A 278 29.49 -27.88 -3.86
CA GLU A 278 30.82 -27.56 -3.34
C GLU A 278 30.83 -26.78 -2.03
N VAL A 279 29.85 -25.88 -1.79
CA VAL A 279 29.75 -25.11 -0.55
C VAL A 279 29.23 -25.97 0.60
N PHE A 280 28.40 -27.01 0.31
CA PHE A 280 27.99 -27.98 1.31
C PHE A 280 29.15 -28.90 1.75
N LEU A 281 30.05 -29.22 0.84
CA LEU A 281 31.23 -30.03 1.15
C LEU A 281 32.34 -29.22 1.86
N ALA A 282 32.42 -27.91 1.61
CA ALA A 282 33.41 -27.02 2.23
C ALA A 282 32.98 -26.47 3.60
N LYS A 283 31.72 -26.59 3.97
CA LYS A 283 31.24 -26.12 5.25
C LYS A 283 31.45 -27.17 6.33
N ALA A 284 32.65 -27.16 6.94
CA ALA A 284 32.88 -27.84 8.21
C ALA A 284 31.76 -27.40 9.18
N ASP A 285 31.28 -28.40 9.94
CA ASP A 285 30.16 -28.26 10.88
C ASP A 285 30.44 -27.10 11.87
N GLN A 286 29.83 -25.92 11.64
CA GLN A 286 29.97 -24.75 12.50
C GLN A 286 29.16 -24.87 13.81
N ARG A 287 28.60 -26.06 14.11
CA ARG A 287 27.93 -26.30 15.38
C ARG A 287 28.88 -26.40 16.57
N THR A 288 30.18 -26.46 16.30
CA THR A 288 31.23 -26.53 17.30
C THR A 288 31.60 -25.12 17.85
N ASP A 289 31.16 -24.03 17.21
CA ASP A 289 31.59 -22.67 17.55
C ASP A 289 30.82 -21.99 18.69
N ARG A 290 29.87 -22.70 19.30
CA ARG A 290 29.19 -22.13 20.50
C ARG A 290 30.17 -21.85 21.64
N TYR A 291 31.16 -22.73 21.80
CA TYR A 291 32.25 -22.55 22.76
C TYR A 291 33.20 -21.41 22.40
N LEU A 292 33.47 -21.19 21.11
CA LEU A 292 34.29 -20.05 20.63
C LEU A 292 33.56 -18.75 20.85
N LEU A 293 32.28 -18.67 20.53
CA LEU A 293 31.45 -17.47 20.76
C LEU A 293 31.30 -17.13 22.24
N GLU A 294 31.10 -18.13 23.10
CA GLU A 294 31.07 -17.96 24.54
C GLU A 294 32.44 -17.51 25.08
N SER A 295 33.55 -18.10 24.58
CA SER A 295 34.90 -17.71 24.92
C SER A 295 35.26 -16.29 24.48
N GLU A 296 34.85 -15.87 23.26
CA GLU A 296 35.01 -14.49 22.80
C GLU A 296 34.17 -13.49 23.62
N GLN A 297 32.97 -13.85 23.99
CA GLN A 297 32.11 -13.02 24.84
C GLN A 297 32.72 -12.86 26.25
N ASP A 298 33.28 -13.92 26.80
CA ASP A 298 33.94 -13.86 28.13
C ASP A 298 35.25 -13.06 28.08
N LEU A 299 36.01 -13.14 26.98
CA LEU A 299 37.17 -12.29 26.76
C LEU A 299 36.78 -10.81 26.67
N ARG A 300 35.74 -10.50 25.89
CA ARG A 300 35.23 -9.10 25.81
C ARG A 300 34.71 -8.59 27.14
N LYS A 301 34.01 -9.43 27.93
CA LYS A 301 33.57 -9.08 29.28
C LYS A 301 34.74 -8.74 30.19
N LYS A 302 35.80 -9.55 30.20
CA LYS A 302 37.00 -9.31 30.97
C LYS A 302 37.71 -8.03 30.53
N GLN A 303 37.77 -7.77 29.22
CA GLN A 303 38.32 -6.53 28.67
C GLN A 303 37.55 -5.29 29.12
N VAL A 304 36.22 -5.32 29.04
CA VAL A 304 35.36 -4.22 29.53
C VAL A 304 35.53 -4.02 31.02
N SER A 305 35.56 -5.08 31.80
CA SER A 305 35.78 -4.98 33.26
C SER A 305 37.12 -4.35 33.59
N SER A 306 38.21 -4.72 32.90
CA SER A 306 39.54 -4.14 33.13
C SER A 306 39.63 -2.65 32.80
N ILE A 307 38.89 -2.20 31.76
CA ILE A 307 38.83 -0.77 31.42
C ILE A 307 37.99 0.00 32.45
N LEU A 308 36.92 -0.60 32.98
CA LEU A 308 36.10 0.03 34.02
C LEU A 308 36.85 0.25 35.33
N GLU A 309 37.89 -0.54 35.64
CA GLU A 309 38.74 -0.37 36.79
C GLU A 309 39.58 0.93 36.80
N ILE A 310 39.70 1.58 35.61
CA ILE A 310 40.41 2.88 35.46
C ILE A 310 39.55 4.04 35.98
N LEU A 311 38.25 3.83 36.13
CA LEU A 311 37.30 4.83 36.60
C LEU A 311 37.26 4.86 38.14
N ASP A 312 36.98 6.04 38.68
CA ASP A 312 36.69 6.18 40.10
C ASP A 312 35.37 5.44 40.46
N ASP A 313 35.23 4.94 41.71
CA ASP A 313 34.04 4.20 42.16
C ASP A 313 32.70 4.87 41.80
N ARG A 314 32.65 6.20 41.83
CA ARG A 314 31.46 6.97 41.46
C ARG A 314 31.23 7.01 39.95
N GLU A 315 32.29 7.19 39.18
CA GLU A 315 32.25 7.18 37.72
C GLU A 315 31.84 5.79 37.20
N GLN A 316 32.45 4.74 37.75
CA GLN A 316 32.15 3.35 37.43
C GLN A 316 30.67 3.02 37.71
N LYS A 317 30.17 3.40 38.90
CA LYS A 317 28.78 3.14 39.30
C LYS A 317 27.77 3.84 38.37
N ILE A 318 28.07 5.07 37.93
CA ILE A 318 27.24 5.80 37.00
C ILE A 318 27.20 5.09 35.62
N ILE A 319 28.36 4.68 35.10
CA ILE A 319 28.47 3.99 33.82
C ILE A 319 27.76 2.64 33.87
N VAL A 320 27.99 1.84 34.91
CA VAL A 320 27.34 0.53 35.07
C VAL A 320 25.81 0.65 35.15
N CYS A 321 25.26 1.56 35.95
CA CYS A 321 23.82 1.76 36.08
C CYS A 321 23.21 2.37 34.80
N ARG A 322 23.93 3.27 34.14
CA ARG A 322 23.44 3.97 32.96
C ARG A 322 23.32 3.06 31.73
N PHE A 323 24.30 2.18 31.54
CA PHE A 323 24.37 1.28 30.38
C PHE A 323 23.94 -0.16 30.69
N GLY A 324 23.54 -0.46 31.93
CA GLY A 324 23.11 -1.79 32.33
C GLY A 324 24.21 -2.85 32.21
N LEU A 325 25.47 -2.50 32.50
CA LEU A 325 26.60 -3.41 32.37
C LEU A 325 26.64 -4.48 33.47
N ASP A 326 25.90 -4.29 34.55
CA ASP A 326 25.60 -5.30 35.53
C ASP A 326 24.27 -5.97 35.12
N TYR A 327 24.35 -7.19 34.63
CA TYR A 327 23.23 -7.96 34.04
C TYR A 327 21.98 -8.11 34.92
N SER A 328 22.01 -7.56 36.12
CA SER A 328 20.93 -7.57 37.10
C SER A 328 19.92 -6.43 36.93
N PHE A 329 20.22 -5.38 36.14
CA PHE A 329 19.41 -4.19 36.04
C PHE A 329 19.27 -3.69 34.59
N GLU A 330 18.08 -3.18 34.24
CA GLU A 330 17.86 -2.48 32.98
C GLU A 330 18.59 -1.12 32.95
N PRO A 331 19.02 -0.60 31.79
CA PRO A 331 19.65 0.71 31.65
C PRO A 331 18.80 1.82 32.27
N GLN A 332 19.36 2.60 33.17
CA GLN A 332 18.65 3.65 33.90
C GLN A 332 18.82 5.02 33.26
N THR A 333 17.83 5.90 33.45
CA THR A 333 17.89 7.29 32.99
C THR A 333 18.81 8.15 33.90
N LEU A 334 19.31 9.26 33.35
CA LEU A 334 20.14 10.21 34.14
C LEU A 334 19.44 10.72 35.44
N LYS A 335 18.11 10.77 35.41
CA LYS A 335 17.31 11.21 36.56
C LYS A 335 17.27 10.14 37.66
N GLU A 336 17.10 8.89 37.27
CA GLU A 336 17.07 7.73 38.18
C GLU A 336 18.44 7.51 38.86
N VAL A 337 19.50 7.52 38.03
CA VAL A 337 20.88 7.45 38.57
C VAL A 337 21.18 8.62 39.51
N GLY A 338 20.72 9.84 39.18
CA GLY A 338 20.85 11.00 40.02
C GLY A 338 20.13 10.85 41.36
N ALA A 339 18.92 10.30 41.34
CA ALA A 339 18.14 10.03 42.55
C ALA A 339 18.82 8.98 43.46
N GLN A 340 19.43 7.93 42.90
CA GLN A 340 20.15 6.90 43.64
C GLN A 340 21.44 7.41 44.28
N LEU A 341 22.14 8.32 43.59
CA LEU A 341 23.44 8.84 44.08
C LEU A 341 23.33 10.17 44.85
N GLY A 342 22.12 10.71 44.99
CA GLY A 342 21.86 11.97 45.68
C GLY A 342 22.42 13.20 44.98
N VAL A 343 22.50 13.16 43.63
CA VAL A 343 23.03 14.25 42.79
C VAL A 343 22.05 14.68 41.72
N THR A 344 22.22 15.90 41.20
CA THR A 344 21.35 16.43 40.15
C THR A 344 21.59 15.70 38.79
N LYS A 345 20.55 15.62 37.94
CA LYS A 345 20.66 15.08 36.60
C LYS A 345 21.84 15.65 35.80
N GLU A 346 22.05 16.97 35.90
CA GLU A 346 23.15 17.65 35.20
C GLU A 346 24.51 17.23 35.73
N ARG A 347 24.62 17.01 37.05
CA ARG A 347 25.84 16.52 37.64
C ARG A 347 26.19 15.10 37.20
N VAL A 348 25.17 14.22 37.05
CA VAL A 348 25.36 12.87 36.49
C VAL A 348 25.86 12.96 35.06
N ARG A 349 25.26 13.83 34.22
CA ARG A 349 25.69 14.04 32.84
C ARG A 349 27.14 14.49 32.71
N GLN A 350 27.58 15.40 33.59
CA GLN A 350 28.96 15.86 33.60
C GLN A 350 29.95 14.75 33.99
N ILE A 351 29.59 13.93 34.98
CA ILE A 351 30.42 12.79 35.39
C ILE A 351 30.45 11.72 34.32
N GLU A 352 29.31 11.39 33.71
CA GLU A 352 29.21 10.45 32.59
C GLU A 352 30.12 10.88 31.42
N ALA A 353 30.06 12.15 30.99
CA ALA A 353 30.89 12.66 29.89
C ALA A 353 32.38 12.57 30.22
N ARG A 354 32.76 12.86 31.49
CA ARG A 354 34.16 12.74 31.95
C ARG A 354 34.62 11.29 31.96
N ALA A 355 33.79 10.38 32.48
CA ALA A 355 34.08 8.96 32.55
C ALA A 355 34.24 8.37 31.14
N LEU A 356 33.32 8.69 30.19
CA LEU A 356 33.42 8.25 28.80
C LEU A 356 34.68 8.75 28.11
N ASN A 357 35.12 9.97 28.39
CA ASN A 357 36.39 10.47 27.84
C ASN A 357 37.63 9.74 28.42
N LYS A 358 37.63 9.41 29.72
CA LYS A 358 38.68 8.58 30.34
C LYS A 358 38.71 7.19 29.68
N LEU A 359 37.53 6.55 29.48
CA LEU A 359 37.44 5.24 28.84
C LEU A 359 37.93 5.27 27.41
N ARG A 360 37.61 6.34 26.61
CA ARG A 360 38.10 6.51 25.25
C ARG A 360 39.62 6.65 25.17
N SER A 361 40.22 7.40 26.09
CA SER A 361 41.67 7.51 26.16
C SER A 361 42.32 6.18 26.49
N ALA A 362 41.81 5.47 27.47
CA ALA A 362 42.29 4.15 27.85
C ALA A 362 42.12 3.09 26.74
N ALA A 363 41.03 3.13 26.01
CA ALA A 363 40.79 2.21 24.89
C ALA A 363 41.78 2.45 23.74
N LYS A 364 42.20 3.70 23.49
CA LYS A 364 43.24 4.02 22.51
C LYS A 364 44.61 3.53 22.91
N ASP A 365 44.96 3.67 24.22
CA ASP A 365 46.25 3.27 24.75
C ASP A 365 46.45 1.75 24.78
N HIS A 366 45.34 0.99 24.88
CA HIS A 366 45.34 -0.48 24.94
C HIS A 366 45.10 -1.20 23.61
N ASN A 367 45.07 -0.47 22.48
CA ASN A 367 44.85 -1.05 21.11
C ASN A 367 43.63 -1.99 21.01
N PHE A 368 42.51 -1.63 21.62
CA PHE A 368 41.28 -2.39 21.42
C PHE A 368 40.70 -2.12 20.04
N ASP A 369 40.50 -3.16 19.24
CA ASP A 369 39.78 -3.12 17.97
C ASP A 369 38.31 -2.78 18.23
N LEU A 370 37.99 -1.48 18.23
CA LEU A 370 36.63 -0.98 18.26
C LEU A 370 36.14 -0.88 16.82
N PRO A 371 34.94 -1.42 16.48
CA PRO A 371 34.37 -1.26 15.14
C PRO A 371 34.20 0.21 14.79
N ASP A 372 34.66 0.63 13.62
CA ASP A 372 34.61 2.02 13.11
C ASP A 372 33.22 2.67 13.13
N SER A 373 32.13 1.87 13.22
CA SER A 373 30.75 2.36 13.31
C SER A 373 30.41 3.16 14.56
N ILE A 374 31.20 3.03 15.63
CA ILE A 374 30.96 3.76 16.90
C ILE A 374 31.50 5.19 16.84
N PHE A 375 32.41 5.49 15.92
CA PHE A 375 33.03 6.81 15.80
C PHE A 375 32.13 7.82 15.04
N PHE A 376 31.22 7.37 14.16
CA PHE A 376 30.40 8.25 13.32
C PHE A 376 29.16 8.85 14.01
N GLU A 377 28.62 8.25 15.06
CA GLU A 377 27.42 8.77 15.74
C GLU A 377 27.71 9.85 16.78
N LEU A 378 28.97 10.12 17.10
CA LEU A 378 29.36 11.04 18.17
C LEU A 378 29.90 12.39 17.70
N GLU A 379 30.13 12.56 16.38
CA GLU A 379 30.50 13.86 15.80
C GLU A 379 29.30 14.68 15.28
N SER A 380 28.11 14.10 15.18
CA SER A 380 26.91 14.76 14.68
C SER A 380 25.95 15.29 15.77
N GLY A 381 26.40 15.35 16.99
CA GLY A 381 25.61 15.80 18.15
C GLY A 381 26.15 17.09 18.78
N ASN A 382 26.29 18.15 17.98
CA ASN A 382 26.38 19.54 18.44
C ASN A 382 25.17 20.34 17.93
#